data_976a795989f6b505413dd657137bbe5d
#
_entry.id   976a795989f6b505413dd657137bbe5d
#
_cell.length_a   1.000
_cell.length_b   1.000
_cell.length_c   1.000
_cell.angle_alpha   90.00
_cell.angle_beta   90.00
_cell.angle_gamma   90.00
#
_symmetry.space_group_name_H-M   'P 1'
#
loop_
_entity.id
_entity.type
_entity.pdbx_description
1 polymer ?
#
loop_
_entity_poly.entity_id
_entity_poly.type
_entity_poly.pdbx_seq_one_letter_code
_entity_poly.pdbx_strand_id
1 'polypeptide(L)'
;MQIFGDRKDSLLWKSSLDGDFSMTLAYASNFTAENNPQIFMGNWVWKVDIWPKISSFLWLCHHNSVPVRQVVAACGINCDTTCPLCNNQEETILHLLRDCPFAVSFGQAIKTPLSLLNLCHLNLAEWLKKNCLDSNQLMANGLPWRTQFLFAIWGLWKHRNRVVFENTPLNFCLHKSCIQQAMEYHFYVSKVRIPKPCSTNLVRWNKPEEGWFKLNSDGASLGNSGKARGGGVIHNCNGNWVKGYKRRVGVATSIIAEFWALRDGLILADQLGITHLAVELDAKVIVQLVLSNNNSNRAYSPLLNDYRFLLSHF
;
A
#
# COMPACT_ATOMS: atom_id res chain seq x y z
N MET A 1 -24.70 25.17 -41.47
CA MET A 1 -23.58 24.60 -40.71
C MET A 1 -22.56 25.73 -40.53
N GLN A 2 -22.63 26.45 -39.40
CA GLN A 2 -21.65 27.51 -39.09
C GLN A 2 -20.46 26.85 -38.37
N ILE A 3 -19.32 26.86 -39.01
CA ILE A 3 -18.05 26.44 -38.39
C ILE A 3 -17.52 27.65 -37.63
N PHE A 4 -17.57 27.62 -36.32
CA PHE A 4 -16.92 28.61 -35.46
C PHE A 4 -15.42 28.26 -35.39
N GLY A 5 -14.60 28.95 -36.22
CA GLY A 5 -13.16 28.95 -36.08
C GLY A 5 -12.76 29.68 -34.81
N ASP A 6 -11.75 29.14 -34.10
CA ASP A 6 -10.99 29.64 -32.92
C ASP A 6 -11.36 29.07 -31.54
N ARG A 7 -11.94 27.91 -31.42
CA ARG A 7 -11.86 27.15 -30.18
C ARG A 7 -10.86 26.04 -30.37
N LYS A 8 -9.83 25.99 -29.49
CA LYS A 8 -8.93 24.85 -29.39
C LYS A 8 -9.72 23.60 -29.07
N ASP A 9 -9.49 22.52 -29.81
CA ASP A 9 -10.07 21.23 -29.53
C ASP A 9 -9.76 20.82 -28.08
N SER A 10 -10.79 20.48 -27.31
CA SER A 10 -10.66 19.96 -25.96
C SER A 10 -11.12 18.51 -25.94
N LEU A 11 -10.38 17.67 -25.21
CA LEU A 11 -10.79 16.29 -24.95
C LEU A 11 -12.03 16.32 -24.06
N LEU A 12 -13.16 15.84 -24.59
CA LEU A 12 -14.40 15.71 -23.83
C LEU A 12 -14.63 14.27 -23.42
N TRP A 13 -14.99 14.07 -22.15
CA TRP A 13 -15.35 12.77 -21.62
C TRP A 13 -16.79 12.41 -22.04
N LYS A 14 -16.92 11.38 -22.90
CA LYS A 14 -18.20 10.99 -23.52
C LYS A 14 -19.31 10.63 -22.51
N SER A 15 -18.95 10.20 -21.32
CA SER A 15 -19.89 9.74 -20.29
C SER A 15 -20.37 10.83 -19.34
N SER A 16 -19.93 12.08 -19.49
CA SER A 16 -20.41 13.22 -18.69
C SER A 16 -21.23 14.19 -19.56
N LEU A 17 -22.20 14.88 -18.96
CA LEU A 17 -23.04 15.85 -19.66
C LEU A 17 -22.29 17.17 -19.94
N ASP A 18 -21.32 17.50 -19.13
CA ASP A 18 -20.45 18.68 -19.20
C ASP A 18 -19.14 18.44 -19.97
N GLY A 19 -18.87 17.19 -20.33
CA GLY A 19 -17.63 16.78 -21.00
C GLY A 19 -16.43 16.62 -20.05
N ASP A 20 -16.59 16.86 -18.76
CA ASP A 20 -15.51 16.75 -17.79
C ASP A 20 -15.30 15.30 -17.30
N PHE A 21 -14.05 14.94 -17.06
CA PHE A 21 -13.71 13.61 -16.54
C PHE A 21 -14.17 13.46 -15.09
N SER A 22 -14.99 12.45 -14.85
CA SER A 22 -15.39 12.04 -13.50
C SER A 22 -15.00 10.60 -13.22
N MET A 23 -14.22 10.39 -12.15
CA MET A 23 -13.87 9.05 -11.67
C MET A 23 -15.11 8.18 -11.41
N THR A 24 -16.14 8.76 -10.81
CA THR A 24 -17.39 8.06 -10.51
C THR A 24 -18.08 7.58 -11.78
N LEU A 25 -18.16 8.43 -12.82
CA LEU A 25 -18.74 8.07 -14.12
C LEU A 25 -17.84 7.10 -14.89
N ALA A 26 -16.52 7.22 -14.78
CA ALA A 26 -15.59 6.27 -15.38
C ALA A 26 -15.73 4.87 -14.76
N TYR A 27 -15.87 4.78 -13.46
CA TYR A 27 -16.20 3.51 -12.79
C TYR A 27 -17.58 3.01 -13.21
N ALA A 28 -18.62 3.85 -13.21
CA ALA A 28 -19.98 3.47 -13.60
C ALA A 28 -20.06 3.01 -15.06
N SER A 29 -19.31 3.61 -15.98
CA SER A 29 -19.30 3.21 -17.40
C SER A 29 -18.63 1.87 -17.67
N ASN A 30 -17.69 1.44 -16.82
CA ASN A 30 -17.09 0.12 -16.88
C ASN A 30 -17.96 -0.98 -16.25
N PHE A 31 -19.00 -0.61 -15.50
CA PHE A 31 -19.99 -1.51 -14.93
C PHE A 31 -21.28 -1.44 -15.74
N THR A 32 -21.25 -1.86 -17.02
CA THR A 32 -22.47 -2.05 -17.80
C THR A 32 -23.34 -3.14 -17.18
N ALA A 33 -24.65 -3.03 -17.34
CA ALA A 33 -25.67 -3.87 -16.70
C ALA A 33 -25.55 -5.39 -17.00
N GLU A 34 -24.70 -5.79 -17.92
CA GLU A 34 -24.38 -7.20 -18.23
C GLU A 34 -23.30 -7.76 -17.29
N ASN A 35 -22.47 -6.94 -16.69
CA ASN A 35 -21.56 -7.31 -15.62
C ASN A 35 -22.27 -7.03 -14.28
N ASN A 36 -23.17 -7.97 -13.91
CA ASN A 36 -23.85 -8.05 -12.62
C ASN A 36 -23.00 -7.40 -11.52
N PRO A 37 -23.53 -6.43 -10.74
CA PRO A 37 -22.84 -5.88 -9.60
C PRO A 37 -22.75 -6.96 -8.48
N GLN A 38 -22.03 -8.00 -8.70
CA GLN A 38 -21.39 -8.77 -7.62
C GLN A 38 -20.30 -7.89 -6.99
N ILE A 39 -20.71 -6.65 -6.87
CA ILE A 39 -20.13 -5.50 -6.25
C ILE A 39 -19.62 -5.95 -4.91
N PHE A 40 -18.32 -5.93 -4.76
CA PHE A 40 -17.65 -6.10 -3.47
C PHE A 40 -17.89 -7.42 -2.74
N MET A 41 -17.88 -8.55 -3.43
CA MET A 41 -17.84 -9.86 -2.76
C MET A 41 -16.65 -10.01 -1.80
N GLY A 42 -15.69 -9.11 -1.85
CA GLY A 42 -14.51 -9.05 -0.98
C GLY A 42 -14.61 -8.12 0.23
N ASN A 43 -15.77 -7.52 0.56
CA ASN A 43 -15.90 -6.60 1.71
C ASN A 43 -15.48 -7.20 3.06
N TRP A 44 -15.57 -8.52 3.20
CA TRP A 44 -15.12 -9.25 4.39
C TRP A 44 -13.61 -9.10 4.63
N VAL A 45 -12.81 -8.92 3.57
CA VAL A 45 -11.34 -8.75 3.64
C VAL A 45 -10.97 -7.57 4.52
N TRP A 46 -11.70 -6.46 4.37
CA TRP A 46 -11.46 -5.22 5.13
C TRP A 46 -11.96 -5.27 6.59
N LYS A 47 -12.75 -6.29 6.92
CA LYS A 47 -13.18 -6.56 8.30
C LYS A 47 -12.18 -7.42 9.06
N VAL A 48 -11.20 -7.98 8.38
CA VAL A 48 -10.13 -8.77 9.01
C VAL A 48 -9.12 -7.83 9.62
N ASP A 49 -8.97 -7.88 10.92
CA ASP A 49 -8.00 -7.11 11.68
C ASP A 49 -6.60 -7.68 11.44
N ILE A 50 -5.84 -7.04 10.56
CA ILE A 50 -4.48 -7.41 10.18
C ILE A 50 -3.75 -6.18 9.59
N TRP A 51 -2.43 -6.23 9.43
CA TRP A 51 -1.69 -5.14 8.79
C TRP A 51 -2.24 -4.78 7.40
N PRO A 52 -2.37 -3.49 7.06
CA PRO A 52 -2.96 -3.05 5.79
C PRO A 52 -2.34 -3.70 4.55
N LYS A 53 -1.02 -3.92 4.55
CA LYS A 53 -0.32 -4.60 3.45
C LYS A 53 -0.76 -6.06 3.24
N ILE A 54 -1.14 -6.75 4.33
CA ILE A 54 -1.64 -8.14 4.26
C ILE A 54 -3.10 -8.14 3.84
N SER A 55 -3.91 -7.18 4.31
CA SER A 55 -5.30 -6.99 3.83
C SER A 55 -5.33 -6.70 2.33
N SER A 56 -4.47 -5.80 1.84
CA SER A 56 -4.36 -5.51 0.41
C SER A 56 -3.93 -6.73 -0.40
N PHE A 57 -2.98 -7.52 0.11
CA PHE A 57 -2.58 -8.78 -0.53
C PHE A 57 -3.74 -9.79 -0.54
N LEU A 58 -4.46 -9.95 0.56
CA LEU A 58 -5.62 -10.82 0.65
C LEU A 58 -6.72 -10.39 -0.33
N TRP A 59 -6.93 -9.08 -0.49
CA TRP A 59 -7.85 -8.54 -1.48
C TRP A 59 -7.42 -8.89 -2.90
N LEU A 60 -6.14 -8.73 -3.25
CA LEU A 60 -5.60 -9.15 -4.55
C LEU A 60 -5.75 -10.65 -4.78
N CYS A 61 -5.53 -11.48 -3.76
CA CYS A 61 -5.76 -12.93 -3.86
C CYS A 61 -7.24 -13.22 -4.14
N HIS A 62 -8.16 -12.58 -3.42
CA HIS A 62 -9.61 -12.76 -3.59
C HIS A 62 -10.07 -12.43 -5.02
N HIS A 63 -9.47 -11.40 -5.63
CA HIS A 63 -9.77 -10.96 -6.99
C HIS A 63 -8.91 -11.63 -8.07
N ASN A 64 -8.16 -12.67 -7.72
CA ASN A 64 -7.24 -13.36 -8.63
C ASN A 64 -6.27 -12.41 -9.36
N SER A 65 -5.80 -11.38 -8.66
CA SER A 65 -5.00 -10.28 -9.23
C SER A 65 -3.57 -10.20 -8.68
N VAL A 66 -3.13 -11.22 -7.94
CA VAL A 66 -1.71 -11.34 -7.54
C VAL A 66 -0.88 -11.71 -8.76
N PRO A 67 0.24 -11.02 -9.05
CA PRO A 67 1.03 -11.23 -10.26
C PRO A 67 1.88 -12.51 -10.18
N VAL A 68 1.22 -13.67 -10.06
CA VAL A 68 1.80 -14.99 -10.33
C VAL A 68 1.98 -15.17 -11.83
N ARG A 69 2.80 -16.10 -12.27
CA ARG A 69 3.16 -16.27 -13.68
C ARG A 69 1.94 -16.48 -14.59
N GLN A 70 0.93 -17.24 -14.15
CA GLN A 70 -0.32 -17.40 -14.90
C GLN A 70 -1.02 -16.07 -15.14
N VAL A 71 -1.16 -15.21 -14.09
CA VAL A 71 -1.81 -13.89 -14.21
C VAL A 71 -1.00 -12.96 -15.11
N VAL A 72 0.32 -12.99 -15.00
CA VAL A 72 1.24 -12.19 -15.85
C VAL A 72 1.13 -12.60 -17.31
N ALA A 73 1.09 -13.90 -17.60
CA ALA A 73 0.90 -14.43 -18.96
C ALA A 73 -0.49 -14.06 -19.52
N ALA A 74 -1.54 -14.12 -18.70
CA ALA A 74 -2.89 -13.69 -19.09
C ALA A 74 -2.98 -12.18 -19.45
N CYS A 75 -2.07 -11.36 -18.92
CA CYS A 75 -1.93 -9.94 -19.30
C CYS A 75 -1.16 -9.75 -20.64
N GLY A 76 -0.84 -10.82 -21.37
CA GLY A 76 -0.15 -10.77 -22.66
C GLY A 76 1.38 -10.69 -22.56
N ILE A 77 1.96 -10.85 -21.37
CA ILE A 77 3.41 -10.91 -21.17
C ILE A 77 3.89 -12.34 -21.43
N ASN A 78 4.73 -12.52 -22.45
CA ASN A 78 5.30 -13.84 -22.74
C ASN A 78 6.28 -14.25 -21.63
N CYS A 79 5.88 -15.18 -20.77
CA CYS A 79 6.70 -15.73 -19.71
C CYS A 79 6.37 -17.21 -19.49
N ASP A 80 7.34 -17.97 -18.97
CA ASP A 80 7.10 -19.32 -18.49
C ASP A 80 6.10 -19.32 -17.34
N THR A 81 5.02 -20.10 -17.43
CA THR A 81 3.98 -20.17 -16.39
C THR A 81 4.28 -21.17 -15.29
N THR A 82 5.38 -21.91 -15.36
CA THR A 82 5.77 -22.95 -14.40
C THR A 82 6.07 -22.34 -13.02
N CYS A 83 5.58 -22.96 -11.96
CA CYS A 83 5.79 -22.51 -10.59
C CYS A 83 7.30 -22.50 -10.21
N PRO A 84 7.86 -21.39 -9.76
CA PRO A 84 9.28 -21.28 -9.43
C PRO A 84 9.67 -22.00 -8.14
N LEU A 85 8.70 -22.46 -7.33
CA LEU A 85 8.99 -23.18 -6.08
C LEU A 85 9.05 -24.68 -6.27
N CYS A 86 8.29 -25.25 -7.20
CA CYS A 86 8.29 -26.70 -7.44
C CYS A 86 8.82 -27.10 -8.83
N ASN A 87 8.90 -26.16 -9.79
CA ASN A 87 9.32 -26.35 -11.17
C ASN A 87 8.55 -27.48 -11.90
N ASN A 88 7.28 -27.70 -11.54
CA ASN A 88 6.51 -28.84 -12.07
C ASN A 88 5.12 -28.44 -12.61
N GLN A 89 4.39 -27.58 -11.92
CA GLN A 89 3.01 -27.23 -12.27
C GLN A 89 2.89 -25.74 -12.60
N GLU A 90 1.78 -25.38 -13.24
CA GLU A 90 1.47 -23.98 -13.51
C GLU A 90 1.33 -23.17 -12.22
N GLU A 91 1.90 -21.96 -12.18
CA GLU A 91 1.83 -21.07 -11.03
C GLU A 91 0.51 -20.31 -11.04
N THR A 92 -0.55 -20.89 -10.48
CA THR A 92 -1.76 -20.16 -10.08
C THR A 92 -1.60 -19.63 -8.64
N ILE A 93 -2.46 -18.68 -8.23
CA ILE A 93 -2.44 -18.20 -6.84
C ILE A 93 -2.75 -19.35 -5.88
N LEU A 94 -3.73 -20.19 -6.22
CA LEU A 94 -4.13 -21.31 -5.39
C LEU A 94 -3.02 -22.37 -5.31
N HIS A 95 -2.36 -22.66 -6.43
CA HIS A 95 -1.19 -23.53 -6.42
C HIS A 95 -0.10 -22.99 -5.51
N LEU A 96 0.29 -21.73 -5.68
CA LEU A 96 1.35 -21.11 -4.88
C LEU A 96 1.08 -21.15 -3.37
N LEU A 97 -0.17 -20.93 -2.97
CA LEU A 97 -0.52 -20.75 -1.56
C LEU A 97 -1.00 -22.02 -0.87
N ARG A 98 -1.46 -23.05 -1.63
CA ARG A 98 -2.06 -24.27 -1.09
C ARG A 98 -1.49 -25.54 -1.69
N ASP A 99 -1.49 -25.65 -3.05
CA ASP A 99 -1.35 -26.95 -3.74
C ASP A 99 0.10 -27.26 -4.12
N CYS A 100 0.99 -26.28 -4.16
CA CYS A 100 2.41 -26.51 -4.41
C CYS A 100 3.02 -27.43 -3.34
N PRO A 101 3.84 -28.42 -3.71
CA PRO A 101 4.50 -29.31 -2.74
C PRO A 101 5.25 -28.54 -1.64
N PHE A 102 5.85 -27.40 -1.98
CA PHE A 102 6.47 -26.50 -1.00
C PHE A 102 5.42 -25.90 -0.05
N ALA A 103 4.29 -25.44 -0.56
CA ALA A 103 3.20 -24.89 0.26
C ALA A 103 2.54 -25.96 1.15
N VAL A 104 2.39 -27.16 0.65
CA VAL A 104 1.88 -28.33 1.42
C VAL A 104 2.78 -28.64 2.60
N SER A 105 4.10 -28.78 2.36
CA SER A 105 5.07 -29.03 3.45
C SER A 105 5.14 -27.88 4.46
N PHE A 106 5.02 -26.65 3.98
CA PHE A 106 4.90 -25.46 4.82
C PHE A 106 3.63 -25.49 5.67
N GLY A 107 2.47 -25.85 5.08
CA GLY A 107 1.18 -25.99 5.79
C GLY A 107 1.25 -27.04 6.91
N GLN A 108 1.94 -28.16 6.68
CA GLN A 108 2.21 -29.15 7.72
C GLN A 108 3.08 -28.59 8.85
N ALA A 109 4.13 -27.85 8.51
CA ALA A 109 5.05 -27.25 9.48
C ALA A 109 4.38 -26.19 10.37
N ILE A 110 3.41 -25.43 9.86
CA ILE A 110 2.59 -24.49 10.66
C ILE A 110 1.45 -25.17 11.41
N LYS A 111 1.31 -26.49 11.30
CA LYS A 111 0.26 -27.30 11.94
C LYS A 111 -1.16 -26.82 11.57
N THR A 112 -1.45 -26.78 10.28
CA THR A 112 -2.80 -26.47 9.77
C THR A 112 -3.86 -27.33 10.50
N PRO A 113 -4.95 -26.74 11.02
CA PRO A 113 -6.00 -27.49 11.70
C PRO A 113 -6.58 -28.61 10.82
N LEU A 114 -6.83 -29.77 11.37
CA LEU A 114 -7.36 -30.94 10.65
C LEU A 114 -8.68 -30.63 9.92
N SER A 115 -9.54 -29.80 10.52
CA SER A 115 -10.80 -29.35 9.91
C SER A 115 -10.60 -28.51 8.63
N LEU A 116 -9.41 -27.98 8.41
CA LEU A 116 -9.04 -27.13 7.27
C LEU A 116 -8.12 -27.84 6.27
N LEU A 117 -7.65 -29.05 6.56
CA LEU A 117 -6.79 -29.82 5.64
C LEU A 117 -7.60 -30.38 4.44
N ASN A 118 -8.87 -30.70 4.63
CA ASN A 118 -9.72 -31.31 3.60
C ASN A 118 -10.42 -30.28 2.69
N LEU A 119 -9.89 -29.06 2.58
CA LEU A 119 -10.46 -27.98 1.78
C LEU A 119 -9.88 -27.90 0.35
N CYS A 120 -9.28 -28.97 -0.16
CA CYS A 120 -8.71 -29.02 -1.50
C CYS A 120 -9.75 -28.86 -2.64
N HIS A 121 -11.02 -29.16 -2.38
CA HIS A 121 -12.13 -29.00 -3.32
C HIS A 121 -12.63 -27.55 -3.46
N LEU A 122 -12.27 -26.65 -2.54
CA LEU A 122 -12.70 -25.25 -2.56
C LEU A 122 -11.91 -24.44 -3.58
N ASN A 123 -12.60 -23.50 -4.25
CA ASN A 123 -11.94 -22.50 -5.06
C ASN A 123 -11.15 -21.49 -4.17
N LEU A 124 -10.37 -20.63 -4.80
CA LEU A 124 -9.49 -19.70 -4.09
C LEU A 124 -10.26 -18.79 -3.11
N ALA A 125 -11.35 -18.19 -3.57
CA ALA A 125 -12.10 -17.22 -2.76
C ALA A 125 -12.77 -17.89 -1.54
N GLU A 126 -13.35 -19.07 -1.73
CA GLU A 126 -13.96 -19.86 -0.67
C GLU A 126 -12.92 -20.35 0.35
N TRP A 127 -11.79 -20.87 -0.15
CA TRP A 127 -10.68 -21.31 0.69
C TRP A 127 -10.12 -20.20 1.56
N LEU A 128 -9.89 -19.01 0.98
CA LEU A 128 -9.45 -17.83 1.73
C LEU A 128 -10.47 -17.43 2.79
N LYS A 129 -11.76 -17.34 2.41
CA LYS A 129 -12.83 -16.95 3.31
C LYS A 129 -12.96 -17.93 4.48
N LYS A 130 -12.90 -19.23 4.23
CA LYS A 130 -12.98 -20.28 5.24
C LYS A 130 -11.85 -20.16 6.27
N ASN A 131 -10.61 -19.97 5.81
CA ASN A 131 -9.46 -19.82 6.70
C ASN A 131 -9.46 -18.49 7.49
N CYS A 132 -10.07 -17.44 6.95
CA CYS A 132 -10.09 -16.12 7.59
C CYS A 132 -11.28 -15.88 8.51
N LEU A 133 -12.45 -16.46 8.24
CA LEU A 133 -13.67 -16.15 8.98
C LEU A 133 -14.11 -17.28 9.93
N ASP A 134 -14.02 -18.54 9.50
CA ASP A 134 -14.59 -19.67 10.23
C ASP A 134 -13.64 -20.23 11.30
N SER A 135 -12.43 -19.74 11.41
CA SER A 135 -11.44 -20.32 12.29
C SER A 135 -11.00 -19.35 13.40
N ASN A 136 -11.83 -19.23 14.41
CA ASN A 136 -11.42 -18.65 15.71
C ASN A 136 -10.62 -19.65 16.57
N GLN A 137 -10.19 -20.77 15.98
CA GLN A 137 -9.43 -21.79 16.69
C GLN A 137 -8.10 -21.21 17.16
N LEU A 138 -7.85 -21.33 18.47
CA LEU A 138 -6.55 -21.04 19.04
C LEU A 138 -5.59 -22.20 18.78
N MET A 139 -4.42 -21.90 18.27
CA MET A 139 -3.34 -22.84 18.06
C MET A 139 -2.63 -23.13 19.40
N ALA A 140 -1.83 -24.21 19.45
CA ALA A 140 -1.07 -24.58 20.66
C ALA A 140 -0.09 -23.47 21.15
N ASN A 141 0.28 -22.56 20.26
CA ASN A 141 1.09 -21.36 20.57
C ASN A 141 0.27 -20.15 21.04
N GLY A 142 -1.04 -20.32 21.27
CA GLY A 142 -1.94 -19.25 21.72
C GLY A 142 -2.38 -18.26 20.63
N LEU A 143 -1.95 -18.45 19.38
CA LEU A 143 -2.35 -17.60 18.26
C LEU A 143 -3.69 -18.04 17.68
N PRO A 144 -4.59 -17.11 17.29
CA PRO A 144 -5.71 -17.41 16.43
C PRO A 144 -5.22 -17.95 15.08
N TRP A 145 -5.80 -19.07 14.59
CA TRP A 145 -5.43 -19.64 13.29
C TRP A 145 -5.47 -18.59 12.17
N ARG A 146 -6.50 -17.77 12.12
CA ARG A 146 -6.65 -16.70 11.13
C ARG A 146 -5.39 -15.82 11.04
N THR A 147 -4.85 -15.39 12.18
CA THR A 147 -3.63 -14.56 12.22
C THR A 147 -2.45 -15.34 11.67
N GLN A 148 -2.26 -16.59 12.11
CA GLN A 148 -1.17 -17.45 11.64
C GLN A 148 -1.29 -17.73 10.14
N PHE A 149 -2.48 -18.01 9.63
CA PHE A 149 -2.75 -18.24 8.22
C PHE A 149 -2.41 -17.02 7.34
N LEU A 150 -2.82 -15.83 7.75
CA LEU A 150 -2.56 -14.59 6.99
C LEU A 150 -1.07 -14.27 6.89
N PHE A 151 -0.32 -14.45 7.96
CA PHE A 151 1.14 -14.32 7.92
C PHE A 151 1.80 -15.43 7.11
N ALA A 152 1.22 -16.62 7.09
CA ALA A 152 1.70 -17.77 6.31
C ALA A 152 1.60 -17.50 4.81
N ILE A 153 0.42 -17.14 4.30
CA ILE A 153 0.21 -16.87 2.85
C ILE A 153 1.02 -15.65 2.39
N TRP A 154 1.13 -14.62 3.23
CA TRP A 154 2.00 -13.46 2.98
C TRP A 154 3.48 -13.85 2.94
N GLY A 155 3.90 -14.74 3.82
CA GLY A 155 5.26 -15.27 3.87
C GLY A 155 5.61 -16.09 2.62
N LEU A 156 4.71 -16.97 2.17
CA LEU A 156 4.86 -17.74 0.93
C LEU A 156 5.01 -16.82 -0.28
N TRP A 157 4.16 -15.81 -0.42
CA TRP A 157 4.25 -14.81 -1.48
C TRP A 157 5.59 -14.05 -1.47
N LYS A 158 6.02 -13.57 -0.31
CA LYS A 158 7.33 -12.89 -0.18
C LYS A 158 8.50 -13.81 -0.51
N HIS A 159 8.43 -15.07 -0.07
CA HIS A 159 9.47 -16.04 -0.35
C HIS A 159 9.56 -16.34 -1.84
N ARG A 160 8.42 -16.59 -2.50
CA ARG A 160 8.36 -16.75 -3.96
C ARG A 160 9.00 -15.58 -4.70
N ASN A 161 8.70 -14.35 -4.29
CA ASN A 161 9.28 -13.16 -4.92
C ASN A 161 10.81 -13.09 -4.73
N ARG A 162 11.32 -13.48 -3.58
CA ARG A 162 12.78 -13.57 -3.38
C ARG A 162 13.43 -14.66 -4.24
N VAL A 163 12.77 -15.79 -4.41
CA VAL A 163 13.26 -16.84 -5.31
C VAL A 163 13.34 -16.33 -6.75
N VAL A 164 12.29 -15.61 -7.21
CA VAL A 164 12.21 -15.13 -8.62
C VAL A 164 13.12 -13.93 -8.88
N PHE A 165 13.17 -12.96 -7.99
CA PHE A 165 13.83 -11.67 -8.25
C PHE A 165 15.23 -11.55 -7.62
N GLU A 166 15.51 -12.33 -6.57
CA GLU A 166 16.77 -12.29 -5.84
C GLU A 166 17.55 -13.60 -5.97
N ASN A 167 17.03 -14.60 -6.71
CA ASN A 167 17.61 -15.94 -6.85
C ASN A 167 17.95 -16.61 -5.51
N THR A 168 17.15 -16.35 -4.47
CA THR A 168 17.38 -16.94 -3.15
C THR A 168 16.98 -18.43 -3.15
N PRO A 169 17.71 -19.32 -2.45
CA PRO A 169 17.34 -20.73 -2.35
C PRO A 169 16.02 -20.91 -1.57
N LEU A 170 15.37 -22.07 -1.77
CA LEU A 170 14.17 -22.43 -1.02
C LEU A 170 14.47 -22.51 0.48
N ASN A 171 13.65 -21.82 1.28
CA ASN A 171 13.78 -21.81 2.73
C ASN A 171 12.71 -22.68 3.40
N PHE A 172 13.04 -23.92 3.71
CA PHE A 172 12.14 -24.85 4.40
C PHE A 172 11.86 -24.47 5.87
N CYS A 173 12.61 -23.54 6.43
CA CYS A 173 12.36 -23.00 7.78
C CYS A 173 11.53 -21.70 7.76
N LEU A 174 10.96 -21.31 6.62
CA LEU A 174 10.14 -20.11 6.43
C LEU A 174 9.02 -20.00 7.49
N HIS A 175 8.40 -21.13 7.86
CA HIS A 175 7.33 -21.20 8.86
C HIS A 175 7.71 -20.57 10.21
N LYS A 176 8.97 -20.71 10.65
CA LYS A 176 9.44 -20.15 11.93
C LYS A 176 9.33 -18.63 11.94
N SER A 177 9.80 -17.98 10.88
CA SER A 177 9.74 -16.51 10.77
C SER A 177 8.31 -15.99 10.58
N CYS A 178 7.45 -16.74 9.90
CA CYS A 178 6.03 -16.38 9.75
C CYS A 178 5.29 -16.45 11.08
N ILE A 179 5.48 -17.53 11.85
CA ILE A 179 4.88 -17.69 13.18
C ILE A 179 5.37 -16.60 14.12
N GLN A 180 6.68 -16.30 14.13
CA GLN A 180 7.24 -15.24 14.95
C GLN A 180 6.60 -13.88 14.63
N GLN A 181 6.51 -13.50 13.36
CA GLN A 181 5.85 -12.25 12.95
C GLN A 181 4.37 -12.22 13.36
N ALA A 182 3.66 -13.35 13.26
CA ALA A 182 2.28 -13.46 13.71
C ALA A 182 2.15 -13.28 15.22
N MET A 183 3.08 -13.84 16.01
CA MET A 183 3.12 -13.69 17.48
C MET A 183 3.39 -12.23 17.87
N GLU A 184 4.38 -11.59 17.25
CA GLU A 184 4.69 -10.18 17.46
C GLU A 184 3.46 -9.30 17.16
N TYR A 185 2.82 -9.50 16.01
CA TYR A 185 1.59 -8.77 15.65
C TYR A 185 0.49 -8.98 16.69
N HIS A 186 0.21 -10.23 17.05
CA HIS A 186 -0.84 -10.56 18.04
C HIS A 186 -0.58 -9.93 19.40
N PHE A 187 0.68 -9.95 19.85
CA PHE A 187 1.08 -9.33 21.10
C PHE A 187 0.86 -7.81 21.12
N TYR A 188 1.19 -7.11 20.02
CA TYR A 188 0.98 -5.68 19.92
C TYR A 188 -0.49 -5.31 19.82
N VAL A 189 -1.28 -6.02 19.02
CA VAL A 189 -2.70 -5.73 18.81
C VAL A 189 -3.54 -6.08 20.02
N SER A 190 -3.26 -7.19 20.72
CA SER A 190 -4.00 -7.59 21.92
C SER A 190 -3.80 -6.63 23.10
N LYS A 191 -2.66 -5.91 23.16
CA LYS A 191 -2.39 -4.92 24.21
C LYS A 191 -3.04 -3.55 23.99
N VAL A 192 -3.50 -3.23 22.78
CA VAL A 192 -3.92 -1.87 22.37
C VAL A 192 -5.39 -1.80 21.96
N ARG A 193 -6.24 -2.73 22.34
CA ARG A 193 -7.69 -2.55 22.15
C ARG A 193 -8.28 -1.64 23.22
N ILE A 194 -7.96 -0.36 23.17
CA ILE A 194 -8.88 0.69 23.59
C ILE A 194 -9.91 0.81 22.47
N PRO A 195 -11.21 0.55 22.70
CA PRO A 195 -12.23 0.80 21.70
C PRO A 195 -12.18 2.30 21.37
N LYS A 196 -11.55 2.68 20.27
CA LYS A 196 -11.78 4.03 19.75
C LYS A 196 -13.23 4.07 19.28
N PRO A 197 -14.05 5.01 19.76
CA PRO A 197 -15.35 5.24 19.16
C PRO A 197 -15.14 5.40 17.66
N CYS A 198 -15.84 4.61 16.86
CA CYS A 198 -15.79 4.69 15.41
C CYS A 198 -16.48 5.99 15.00
N SER A 199 -15.75 7.10 15.05
CA SER A 199 -16.17 8.32 14.40
C SER A 199 -15.80 8.15 12.92
N THR A 200 -16.79 8.08 12.06
CA THR A 200 -16.60 8.19 10.61
C THR A 200 -16.16 9.62 10.31
N ASN A 201 -14.88 9.88 10.39
CA ASN A 201 -14.32 11.12 9.91
C ASN A 201 -14.17 10.99 8.39
N LEU A 202 -14.99 11.75 7.65
CA LEU A 202 -14.78 11.95 6.24
C LEU A 202 -13.50 12.79 6.08
N VAL A 203 -12.39 12.11 5.80
CA VAL A 203 -11.12 12.77 5.50
C VAL A 203 -11.13 13.14 4.02
N ARG A 204 -11.04 14.42 3.74
CA ARG A 204 -10.84 14.94 2.39
C ARG A 204 -9.65 15.89 2.39
N TRP A 205 -8.99 15.99 1.25
CA TRP A 205 -8.03 17.05 1.04
C TRP A 205 -8.78 18.40 1.00
N ASN A 206 -8.34 19.37 1.81
CA ASN A 206 -8.90 20.71 1.84
C ASN A 206 -7.91 21.66 1.15
N LYS A 207 -8.42 22.49 0.26
CA LYS A 207 -7.64 23.59 -0.31
C LYS A 207 -7.21 24.56 0.77
N PRO A 208 -6.11 25.31 0.61
CA PRO A 208 -5.69 26.33 1.57
C PRO A 208 -6.66 27.51 1.56
N GLU A 209 -6.57 28.34 2.60
CA GLU A 209 -7.34 29.58 2.73
C GLU A 209 -6.96 30.60 1.66
N GLU A 210 -7.80 31.64 1.48
CA GLU A 210 -7.53 32.71 0.53
C GLU A 210 -6.20 33.41 0.87
N GLY A 211 -5.37 33.64 -0.14
CA GLY A 211 -4.03 34.21 0.03
C GLY A 211 -2.94 33.21 0.46
N TRP A 212 -3.32 31.95 0.78
CA TRP A 212 -2.39 30.92 1.18
C TRP A 212 -2.12 29.91 0.05
N PHE A 213 -0.94 29.32 0.09
CA PHE A 213 -0.55 28.17 -0.69
C PHE A 213 -0.39 26.95 0.20
N LYS A 214 -0.50 25.76 -0.36
CA LYS A 214 -0.34 24.50 0.35
C LYS A 214 0.72 23.65 -0.31
N LEU A 215 1.73 23.26 0.45
CA LEU A 215 2.75 22.31 0.09
C LEU A 215 2.39 20.94 0.68
N ASN A 216 2.18 19.95 -0.18
CA ASN A 216 2.13 18.54 0.19
C ASN A 216 3.45 17.89 -0.20
N SER A 217 4.18 17.34 0.75
CA SER A 217 5.51 16.74 0.56
C SER A 217 5.53 15.31 1.10
N ASP A 218 6.24 14.42 0.39
CA ASP A 218 6.36 12.99 0.75
C ASP A 218 7.75 12.48 0.39
N GLY A 219 8.28 11.59 1.22
CA GLY A 219 9.58 10.96 1.04
C GLY A 219 9.52 9.46 1.30
N ALA A 220 10.07 8.66 0.40
CA ALA A 220 10.06 7.21 0.51
C ALA A 220 11.45 6.60 0.40
N SER A 221 11.68 5.51 1.12
CA SER A 221 12.88 4.67 1.02
C SER A 221 12.49 3.21 0.80
N LEU A 222 13.10 2.59 -0.20
CA LEU A 222 12.92 1.17 -0.49
C LEU A 222 13.76 0.33 0.49
N GLY A 223 13.12 -0.18 1.55
CA GLY A 223 13.82 -0.70 2.72
C GLY A 223 14.32 0.47 3.59
N ASN A 224 14.46 0.36 4.85
CA ASN A 224 14.77 1.51 5.72
C ASN A 224 16.16 1.35 6.38
N SER A 225 17.27 1.42 5.64
CA SER A 225 17.76 2.34 4.64
C SER A 225 17.88 1.67 3.26
N GLY A 226 17.61 2.42 2.18
CA GLY A 226 17.70 1.92 0.82
C GLY A 226 17.58 3.06 -0.22
N LYS A 227 17.29 2.72 -1.46
CA LYS A 227 17.11 3.74 -2.52
C LYS A 227 15.96 4.65 -2.14
N ALA A 228 16.27 5.91 -1.85
CA ALA A 228 15.33 6.90 -1.36
C ALA A 228 15.03 7.98 -2.40
N ARG A 229 13.80 8.46 -2.38
CA ARG A 229 13.28 9.52 -3.24
C ARG A 229 12.37 10.42 -2.43
N GLY A 230 12.21 11.65 -2.88
CA GLY A 230 11.26 12.59 -2.31
C GLY A 230 10.63 13.45 -3.39
N GLY A 231 9.54 14.08 -3.07
CA GLY A 231 8.85 15.01 -3.96
C GLY A 231 7.70 15.72 -3.27
N GLY A 232 7.07 16.63 -3.99
CA GLY A 232 5.91 17.33 -3.48
C GLY A 232 5.26 18.19 -4.53
N VAL A 233 4.12 18.76 -4.13
CA VAL A 233 3.29 19.63 -4.95
C VAL A 233 2.82 20.84 -4.17
N ILE A 234 2.74 21.98 -4.84
CA ILE A 234 2.21 23.23 -4.30
C ILE A 234 0.88 23.54 -4.99
N HIS A 235 -0.16 23.81 -4.20
CA HIS A 235 -1.48 24.22 -4.64
C HIS A 235 -1.81 25.63 -4.15
N ASN A 236 -2.58 26.37 -4.91
CA ASN A 236 -3.10 27.68 -4.51
C ASN A 236 -4.43 27.56 -3.73
N CYS A 237 -4.98 28.70 -3.28
CA CYS A 237 -6.25 28.78 -2.55
C CYS A 237 -7.47 28.28 -3.33
N ASN A 238 -7.38 28.21 -4.65
CA ASN A 238 -8.43 27.61 -5.48
C ASN A 238 -8.33 26.08 -5.57
N GLY A 239 -7.24 25.50 -5.04
CA GLY A 239 -6.93 24.08 -5.15
C GLY A 239 -6.23 23.71 -6.46
N ASN A 240 -5.84 24.70 -7.27
CA ASN A 240 -5.13 24.45 -8.51
C ASN A 240 -3.67 24.13 -8.26
N TRP A 241 -3.14 23.18 -9.03
CA TRP A 241 -1.71 22.85 -9.05
C TRP A 241 -0.90 24.06 -9.54
N VAL A 242 0.13 24.44 -8.80
CA VAL A 242 1.05 25.55 -9.13
C VAL A 242 2.36 25.00 -9.64
N LYS A 243 3.01 24.17 -8.85
CA LYS A 243 4.31 23.57 -9.17
C LYS A 243 4.50 22.26 -8.42
N GLY A 244 5.32 21.37 -8.98
CA GLY A 244 5.78 20.14 -8.34
C GLY A 244 7.28 19.95 -8.52
N TYR A 245 7.86 19.11 -7.67
CA TYR A 245 9.28 18.74 -7.71
C TYR A 245 9.47 17.27 -7.38
N LYS A 246 10.62 16.74 -7.75
CA LYS A 246 11.08 15.40 -7.40
C LYS A 246 12.57 15.39 -7.14
N ARG A 247 13.01 14.54 -6.20
CA ARG A 247 14.42 14.36 -5.86
C ARG A 247 14.80 12.89 -5.81
N ARG A 248 16.01 12.56 -6.25
CA ARG A 248 16.69 11.31 -5.87
C ARG A 248 17.59 11.63 -4.68
N VAL A 249 17.33 10.96 -3.54
CA VAL A 249 18.09 11.19 -2.29
C VAL A 249 19.34 10.27 -2.22
N GLY A 250 19.33 9.17 -2.99
CA GLY A 250 20.39 8.16 -2.92
C GLY A 250 20.00 7.01 -2.00
N VAL A 251 20.92 6.55 -1.15
CA VAL A 251 20.65 5.54 -0.11
C VAL A 251 20.44 6.26 1.22
N ALA A 252 19.21 6.20 1.74
CA ALA A 252 18.83 6.90 2.96
C ALA A 252 17.68 6.19 3.68
N THR A 253 17.41 6.59 4.92
CA THR A 253 16.20 6.18 5.65
C THR A 253 14.98 6.94 5.14
N SER A 254 13.77 6.45 5.43
CA SER A 254 12.51 7.15 5.09
C SER A 254 12.47 8.56 5.73
N ILE A 255 12.90 8.69 6.98
CA ILE A 255 12.95 9.99 7.67
C ILE A 255 13.85 10.99 6.94
N ILE A 256 15.02 10.55 6.47
CA ILE A 256 15.92 11.44 5.69
C ILE A 256 15.31 11.78 4.34
N ALA A 257 14.62 10.84 3.68
CA ALA A 257 13.93 11.11 2.43
C ALA A 257 12.84 12.17 2.57
N GLU A 258 12.03 12.07 3.63
CA GLU A 258 11.02 13.06 4.00
C GLU A 258 11.63 14.43 4.28
N PHE A 259 12.73 14.47 5.04
CA PHE A 259 13.46 15.70 5.27
C PHE A 259 13.87 16.37 3.96
N TRP A 260 14.52 15.66 3.05
CA TRP A 260 14.93 16.22 1.79
C TRP A 260 13.75 16.65 0.91
N ALA A 261 12.64 15.91 0.94
CA ALA A 261 11.43 16.30 0.26
C ALA A 261 10.90 17.65 0.78
N LEU A 262 10.71 17.77 2.09
CA LEU A 262 10.26 19.02 2.70
C LEU A 262 11.17 20.20 2.35
N ARG A 263 12.49 20.02 2.47
CA ARG A 263 13.47 21.08 2.17
C ARG A 263 13.32 21.61 0.73
N ASP A 264 13.27 20.73 -0.24
CA ASP A 264 13.14 21.14 -1.63
C ASP A 264 11.81 21.85 -1.89
N GLY A 265 10.74 21.44 -1.20
CA GLY A 265 9.44 22.11 -1.28
C GLY A 265 9.45 23.53 -0.70
N LEU A 266 10.10 23.73 0.42
CA LEU A 266 10.26 25.07 1.03
C LEU A 266 11.11 25.99 0.13
N ILE A 267 12.24 25.49 -0.40
CA ILE A 267 13.06 26.24 -1.36
C ILE A 267 12.25 26.62 -2.60
N LEU A 268 11.47 25.71 -3.14
CA LEU A 268 10.63 25.96 -4.30
C LEU A 268 9.58 27.03 -4.01
N ALA A 269 8.95 26.99 -2.83
CA ALA A 269 7.97 27.99 -2.42
C ALA A 269 8.59 29.38 -2.28
N ASP A 270 9.78 29.47 -1.67
CA ASP A 270 10.56 30.72 -1.57
C ASP A 270 10.94 31.27 -2.97
N GLN A 271 11.42 30.42 -3.88
CA GLN A 271 11.71 30.80 -5.26
C GLN A 271 10.49 31.30 -6.04
N LEU A 272 9.30 30.88 -5.68
CA LEU A 272 8.03 31.32 -6.26
C LEU A 272 7.50 32.61 -5.61
N GLY A 273 8.21 33.17 -4.62
CA GLY A 273 7.80 34.37 -3.88
C GLY A 273 6.55 34.16 -3.01
N ILE A 274 6.29 32.93 -2.59
CA ILE A 274 5.15 32.61 -1.72
C ILE A 274 5.46 33.10 -0.30
N THR A 275 4.56 33.89 0.30
CA THR A 275 4.72 34.48 1.64
C THR A 275 3.83 33.81 2.69
N HIS A 276 2.82 33.06 2.27
CA HIS A 276 1.91 32.34 3.17
C HIS A 276 1.78 30.89 2.72
N LEU A 277 2.43 29.98 3.46
CA LEU A 277 2.54 28.58 3.09
C LEU A 277 2.04 27.65 4.20
N ALA A 278 0.99 26.89 3.93
CA ALA A 278 0.58 25.75 4.74
C ALA A 278 1.34 24.50 4.30
N VAL A 279 2.00 23.80 5.21
CA VAL A 279 2.75 22.57 4.92
C VAL A 279 2.04 21.37 5.50
N GLU A 280 1.76 20.37 4.66
CA GLU A 280 1.21 19.08 5.07
C GLU A 280 2.21 17.95 4.83
N LEU A 281 2.48 17.18 5.88
CA LEU A 281 3.35 16.01 5.92
C LEU A 281 2.62 14.88 6.64
N ASP A 282 2.83 13.64 6.20
CA ASP A 282 2.36 12.46 6.94
C ASP A 282 3.34 12.04 8.05
N ALA A 283 4.60 12.44 7.96
CA ALA A 283 5.67 12.15 8.91
C ALA A 283 5.55 12.99 10.20
N LYS A 284 4.67 12.59 11.12
CA LYS A 284 4.45 13.25 12.41
C LYS A 284 5.75 13.53 13.18
N VAL A 285 6.76 12.65 13.06
CA VAL A 285 8.07 12.81 13.70
C VAL A 285 8.79 14.07 13.20
N ILE A 286 8.73 14.37 11.91
CA ILE A 286 9.36 15.55 11.32
C ILE A 286 8.68 16.82 11.83
N VAL A 287 7.35 16.85 11.82
CA VAL A 287 6.57 17.96 12.36
C VAL A 287 6.97 18.23 13.83
N GLN A 288 7.08 17.19 14.64
CA GLN A 288 7.50 17.32 16.04
C GLN A 288 8.94 17.84 16.18
N LEU A 289 9.87 17.36 15.36
CA LEU A 289 11.27 17.78 15.38
C LEU A 289 11.44 19.25 14.93
N VAL A 290 10.70 19.65 13.91
CA VAL A 290 10.75 21.04 13.40
C VAL A 290 10.16 22.03 14.42
N LEU A 291 9.04 21.66 15.06
CA LEU A 291 8.35 22.50 16.04
C LEU A 291 9.00 22.46 17.43
N SER A 292 9.77 21.42 17.76
CA SER A 292 10.46 21.33 19.06
C SER A 292 11.68 22.26 19.10
N ASN A 293 11.76 23.10 20.13
CA ASN A 293 12.95 23.93 20.38
C ASN A 293 14.15 23.15 20.96
N ASN A 294 14.06 21.83 21.02
CA ASN A 294 15.05 21.00 21.71
C ASN A 294 16.13 20.53 20.71
N ASN A 295 17.32 21.10 20.81
CA ASN A 295 18.51 20.75 20.02
C ASN A 295 19.15 19.41 20.40
N SER A 296 18.47 18.53 21.13
CA SER A 296 19.01 17.25 21.62
C SER A 296 19.32 16.22 20.53
N ASN A 297 18.80 16.38 19.32
CA ASN A 297 19.00 15.43 18.24
C ASN A 297 20.10 15.87 17.28
N ARG A 298 21.38 15.67 17.70
CA ARG A 298 22.58 16.06 16.94
C ARG A 298 22.63 15.52 15.52
N ALA A 299 22.00 14.36 15.25
CA ALA A 299 22.01 13.72 13.93
C ALA A 299 21.28 14.51 12.84
N TYR A 300 20.26 15.27 13.18
CA TYR A 300 19.43 16.05 12.24
C TYR A 300 19.60 17.57 12.38
N SER A 301 20.45 18.00 13.29
CA SER A 301 20.64 19.41 13.65
C SER A 301 20.90 20.36 12.47
N PRO A 302 21.76 20.02 11.47
CA PRO A 302 21.97 20.88 10.31
C PRO A 302 20.71 21.07 9.47
N LEU A 303 19.97 19.99 9.22
CA LEU A 303 18.72 20.03 8.45
C LEU A 303 17.64 20.81 9.19
N LEU A 304 17.51 20.63 10.51
CA LEU A 304 16.53 21.35 11.33
C LEU A 304 16.79 22.86 11.34
N ASN A 305 18.05 23.28 11.36
CA ASN A 305 18.39 24.70 11.27
C ASN A 305 18.05 25.30 9.90
N ASP A 306 18.32 24.56 8.80
CA ASP A 306 17.90 24.94 7.46
C ASP A 306 16.36 25.13 7.38
N TYR A 307 15.58 24.24 8.00
CA TYR A 307 14.12 24.37 7.99
C TYR A 307 13.63 25.58 8.74
N ARG A 308 14.16 25.82 9.93
CA ARG A 308 13.76 26.99 10.72
C ARG A 308 14.07 28.29 9.98
N PHE A 309 15.21 28.33 9.31
CA PHE A 309 15.56 29.46 8.45
C PHE A 309 14.58 29.59 7.28
N LEU A 310 14.33 28.51 6.52
CA LEU A 310 13.40 28.56 5.40
C LEU A 310 11.97 28.88 5.82
N LEU A 311 11.49 28.33 6.93
CA LEU A 311 10.15 28.61 7.46
C LEU A 311 9.97 30.05 7.94
N SER A 312 11.06 30.77 8.28
CA SER A 312 10.98 32.18 8.65
C SER A 312 10.70 33.12 7.47
N HIS A 313 10.69 32.61 6.23
CA HIS A 313 10.37 33.38 5.01
C HIS A 313 8.86 33.42 4.72
N PHE A 314 8.05 32.57 5.37
CA PHE A 314 6.62 32.44 5.18
C PHE A 314 5.86 32.92 6.42
#